data_37d4a1667fd0112fe8363623896a9aff
#
_entry.id   37d4a1667fd0112fe8363623896a9aff
#
_cell.length_a   1.000
_cell.length_b   1.000
_cell.length_c   1.000
_cell.angle_alpha   90.00
_cell.angle_beta   90.00
_cell.angle_gamma   90.00
#
_symmetry.space_group_name_H-M   'P 1'
#
loop_
_entity.id
_entity.type
_entity.pdbx_description
1 polymer ?
#
loop_
_entity_poly.entity_id
_entity_poly.type
_entity_poly.pdbx_seq_one_letter_code
_entity_poly.pdbx_strand_id
1 'polypeptide(L)'
;MHIFKRNYTKFILLLLLSLFPKTILFAQENSLKTKYFTIYYAQDCSLAQLADRLHAASFLHIDIFPQQNNVQDIQSIVSDLFDSLYLEVSDIIDIHMYSFEGTIRIMPGREELREILGAYFKKVPNVASFYSHANNTIYFSWPDLTLGVLVHEMAHAIISHYFVVPPSTKVQEILAGYVEYSIRKKAGLQVVK
;
A
#
# COMPACT_ATOMS: atom_id res chain seq x y z
N MET A 1 22.21 -47.45 -36.15
CA MET A 1 22.19 -45.99 -36.23
C MET A 1 20.80 -45.39 -35.83
N HIS A 2 20.17 -45.89 -34.76
CA HIS A 2 18.82 -45.45 -34.35
C HIS A 2 18.68 -45.03 -32.87
N ILE A 3 19.76 -45.01 -32.07
CA ILE A 3 19.67 -44.73 -30.62
C ILE A 3 19.92 -43.24 -30.31
N PHE A 4 20.50 -42.45 -31.20
CA PHE A 4 20.88 -41.07 -30.93
C PHE A 4 19.77 -40.02 -31.07
N LYS A 5 18.65 -40.33 -31.77
CA LYS A 5 17.56 -39.33 -32.00
C LYS A 5 16.61 -39.18 -30.84
N ARG A 6 16.55 -40.08 -29.85
CA ARG A 6 15.52 -40.06 -28.78
C ARG A 6 15.85 -39.12 -27.62
N ASN A 7 17.11 -38.71 -27.47
CA ASN A 7 17.52 -37.87 -26.35
C ASN A 7 17.45 -36.35 -26.66
N TYR A 8 17.55 -35.96 -27.92
CA TYR A 8 17.48 -34.55 -28.28
C TYR A 8 16.09 -33.95 -28.12
N THR A 9 15.03 -34.70 -28.38
CA THR A 9 13.64 -34.25 -28.22
C THR A 9 13.29 -34.00 -26.74
N LYS A 10 13.82 -34.79 -25.84
CA LYS A 10 13.64 -34.55 -24.37
C LYS A 10 14.44 -33.37 -23.88
N PHE A 11 15.63 -33.14 -24.43
CA PHE A 11 16.46 -31.99 -24.08
C PHE A 11 15.89 -30.66 -24.59
N ILE A 12 15.35 -30.66 -25.82
CA ILE A 12 14.69 -29.48 -26.42
C ILE A 12 13.40 -29.15 -25.67
N LEU A 13 12.63 -30.15 -25.23
CA LEU A 13 11.40 -29.94 -24.45
C LEU A 13 11.73 -29.38 -23.06
N LEU A 14 12.82 -29.81 -22.42
CA LEU A 14 13.26 -29.25 -21.14
C LEU A 14 13.78 -27.82 -21.27
N LEU A 15 14.48 -27.52 -22.38
CA LEU A 15 14.98 -26.17 -22.64
C LEU A 15 13.86 -25.17 -22.95
N LEU A 16 12.79 -25.62 -23.64
CA LEU A 16 11.62 -24.78 -23.91
C LEU A 16 10.81 -24.48 -22.66
N LEU A 17 10.79 -25.35 -21.66
CA LEU A 17 10.12 -25.08 -20.37
C LEU A 17 10.86 -24.02 -19.53
N SER A 18 12.17 -23.83 -19.74
CA SER A 18 12.97 -22.83 -19.01
C SER A 18 12.87 -21.41 -19.59
N LEU A 19 12.30 -21.28 -20.79
CA LEU A 19 12.12 -19.98 -21.48
C LEU A 19 10.77 -19.30 -21.21
N PHE A 20 9.87 -19.94 -20.45
CA PHE A 20 8.71 -19.22 -19.96
C PHE A 20 9.20 -18.19 -18.94
N PRO A 21 9.01 -16.87 -19.20
CA PRO A 21 9.25 -15.89 -18.17
C PRO A 21 8.44 -16.36 -16.96
N LYS A 22 9.04 -16.37 -15.77
CA LYS A 22 8.30 -16.50 -14.53
C LYS A 22 7.33 -15.31 -14.52
N THR A 23 6.16 -15.50 -15.12
CA THR A 23 5.04 -14.61 -14.88
C THR A 23 4.84 -14.68 -13.38
N ILE A 24 5.18 -13.61 -12.68
CA ILE A 24 4.77 -13.43 -11.30
C ILE A 24 3.25 -13.50 -11.39
N LEU A 25 2.71 -14.64 -11.03
CA LEU A 25 1.27 -14.86 -10.92
C LEU A 25 0.90 -13.98 -9.72
N PHE A 26 0.56 -12.71 -9.98
CA PHE A 26 -0.08 -11.90 -8.96
C PHE A 26 -1.31 -12.69 -8.55
N ALA A 27 -1.35 -13.12 -7.30
CA ALA A 27 -2.57 -13.65 -6.71
C ALA A 27 -3.69 -12.67 -7.08
N GLN A 28 -4.86 -13.19 -7.39
CA GLN A 28 -6.00 -12.38 -7.81
C GLN A 28 -6.19 -11.26 -6.77
N GLU A 29 -5.86 -10.02 -7.17
CA GLU A 29 -5.99 -8.85 -6.31
C GLU A 29 -7.41 -8.31 -6.44
N ASN A 30 -8.01 -7.95 -5.32
CA ASN A 30 -9.21 -7.13 -5.30
C ASN A 30 -8.83 -5.66 -5.46
N SER A 31 -9.77 -4.84 -5.91
CA SER A 31 -9.54 -3.39 -5.98
C SER A 31 -10.74 -2.61 -5.44
N LEU A 32 -10.43 -1.47 -4.82
CA LEU A 32 -11.39 -0.48 -4.36
C LEU A 32 -10.92 0.89 -4.84
N LYS A 33 -11.79 1.61 -5.56
CA LYS A 33 -11.49 2.98 -5.97
C LYS A 33 -12.13 3.95 -4.99
N THR A 34 -11.32 4.89 -4.48
CA THR A 34 -11.74 6.03 -3.69
C THR A 34 -11.57 7.33 -4.52
N LYS A 35 -11.81 8.48 -3.92
CA LYS A 35 -11.60 9.77 -4.60
C LYS A 35 -10.11 10.03 -4.89
N TYR A 36 -9.23 9.69 -3.93
CA TYR A 36 -7.80 10.01 -4.00
C TYR A 36 -6.92 8.80 -4.29
N PHE A 37 -7.44 7.56 -4.14
CA PHE A 37 -6.64 6.35 -4.30
C PHE A 37 -7.36 5.27 -5.10
N THR A 38 -6.55 4.43 -5.76
CA THR A 38 -6.96 3.08 -6.16
C THR A 38 -6.24 2.11 -5.25
N ILE A 39 -7.00 1.35 -4.44
CA ILE A 39 -6.46 0.44 -3.43
C ILE A 39 -6.53 -0.98 -3.99
N TYR A 40 -5.39 -1.64 -4.12
CA TYR A 40 -5.28 -3.06 -4.46
C TYR A 40 -4.95 -3.85 -3.20
N TYR A 41 -5.62 -4.95 -2.97
CA TYR A 41 -5.42 -5.78 -1.79
C TYR A 41 -5.58 -7.27 -2.10
N ALA A 42 -4.82 -8.12 -1.41
CA ALA A 42 -4.89 -9.56 -1.57
C ALA A 42 -6.24 -10.11 -1.12
N GLN A 43 -6.65 -11.26 -1.65
CA GLN A 43 -7.97 -11.86 -1.37
C GLN A 43 -8.20 -12.21 0.11
N ASP A 44 -7.14 -12.50 0.83
CA ASP A 44 -7.17 -12.80 2.26
C ASP A 44 -7.26 -11.54 3.16
N CYS A 45 -7.13 -10.33 2.58
CA CYS A 45 -7.32 -9.08 3.29
C CYS A 45 -8.82 -8.72 3.34
N SER A 46 -9.39 -8.70 4.54
CA SER A 46 -10.77 -8.27 4.75
C SER A 46 -10.87 -6.76 4.90
N LEU A 47 -11.75 -6.11 4.12
CA LEU A 47 -12.04 -4.67 4.26
C LEU A 47 -12.58 -4.30 5.65
N ALA A 48 -13.36 -5.19 6.27
CA ALA A 48 -13.84 -4.99 7.63
C ALA A 48 -12.70 -4.99 8.65
N GLN A 49 -11.74 -5.92 8.51
CA GLN A 49 -10.54 -5.93 9.34
C GLN A 49 -9.64 -4.73 9.06
N LEU A 50 -9.59 -4.24 7.81
CA LEU A 50 -8.85 -3.03 7.45
C LEU A 50 -9.43 -1.82 8.17
N ALA A 51 -10.75 -1.63 8.12
CA ALA A 51 -11.43 -0.54 8.83
C ALA A 51 -11.18 -0.59 10.34
N ASP A 52 -11.28 -1.78 10.94
CA ASP A 52 -11.04 -2.01 12.38
C ASP A 52 -9.57 -1.69 12.76
N ARG A 53 -8.59 -2.17 11.98
CA ARG A 53 -7.16 -1.91 12.23
C ARG A 53 -6.78 -0.44 12.19
N LEU A 54 -7.44 0.35 11.37
CA LEU A 54 -7.12 1.76 11.23
C LEU A 54 -7.63 2.60 12.39
N HIS A 55 -8.58 2.11 13.20
CA HIS A 55 -9.12 2.77 14.41
C HIS A 55 -9.48 4.26 14.22
N ALA A 56 -9.72 4.67 12.97
CA ALA A 56 -9.86 6.08 12.61
C ALA A 56 -11.26 6.63 12.74
N ALA A 57 -12.25 5.74 12.87
CA ALA A 57 -13.66 6.13 12.83
C ALA A 57 -14.07 7.11 13.91
N SER A 58 -13.53 6.96 15.12
CA SER A 58 -13.96 7.76 16.26
C SER A 58 -13.59 9.24 16.13
N PHE A 59 -12.44 9.57 15.53
CA PHE A 59 -12.01 10.97 15.38
C PHE A 59 -12.39 11.56 14.01
N LEU A 60 -12.64 10.74 13.01
CA LEU A 60 -13.13 11.18 11.69
C LEU A 60 -14.66 11.32 11.62
N HIS A 61 -15.37 11.00 12.71
CA HIS A 61 -16.84 10.99 12.77
C HIS A 61 -17.49 10.12 11.68
N ILE A 62 -16.83 9.03 11.31
CA ILE A 62 -17.34 8.05 10.36
C ILE A 62 -18.12 7.01 11.14
N ASP A 63 -19.42 6.85 10.83
CA ASP A 63 -20.25 5.79 11.42
C ASP A 63 -19.86 4.44 10.83
N ILE A 64 -19.00 3.70 11.54
CA ILE A 64 -18.60 2.34 11.17
C ILE A 64 -19.59 1.30 11.74
N PHE A 65 -20.88 1.52 11.67
CA PHE A 65 -21.86 0.48 11.96
C PHE A 65 -22.47 -0.02 10.64
N PRO A 66 -21.83 -0.99 9.95
CA PRO A 66 -22.50 -1.63 8.84
C PRO A 66 -23.72 -2.33 9.40
N GLN A 67 -24.90 -1.98 8.94
CA GLN A 67 -26.06 -2.85 9.10
C GLN A 67 -25.65 -4.20 8.52
N GLN A 68 -25.66 -5.22 9.36
CA GLN A 68 -25.17 -6.56 9.06
C GLN A 68 -25.54 -6.98 7.63
N ASN A 69 -24.53 -7.38 6.84
CA ASN A 69 -24.60 -8.10 5.58
C ASN A 69 -24.58 -7.33 4.24
N ASN A 70 -24.16 -6.07 4.17
CA ASN A 70 -24.01 -5.43 2.86
C ASN A 70 -22.53 -5.17 2.54
N VAL A 71 -21.95 -5.96 1.61
CA VAL A 71 -20.56 -5.78 1.13
C VAL A 71 -20.35 -4.38 0.55
N GLN A 72 -21.39 -3.79 0.00
CA GLN A 72 -21.38 -2.46 -0.59
C GLN A 72 -21.21 -1.37 0.46
N ASP A 73 -21.74 -1.58 1.67
CA ASP A 73 -21.57 -0.64 2.78
C ASP A 73 -20.13 -0.61 3.28
N ILE A 74 -19.44 -1.76 3.38
CA ILE A 74 -18.06 -1.79 3.87
C ILE A 74 -17.09 -1.16 2.86
N GLN A 75 -17.33 -1.29 1.56
CA GLN A 75 -16.51 -0.63 0.53
C GLN A 75 -16.66 0.89 0.62
N SER A 76 -17.87 1.40 0.80
CA SER A 76 -18.12 2.83 0.99
C SER A 76 -17.42 3.35 2.25
N ILE A 77 -17.57 2.66 3.38
CA ILE A 77 -16.94 3.01 4.65
C ILE A 77 -15.42 3.09 4.49
N VAL A 78 -14.80 2.09 3.87
CA VAL A 78 -13.34 2.08 3.67
C VAL A 78 -12.93 3.18 2.68
N SER A 79 -13.70 3.43 1.63
CA SER A 79 -13.45 4.54 0.70
C SER A 79 -13.45 5.88 1.43
N ASP A 80 -14.50 6.18 2.19
CA ASP A 80 -14.66 7.42 2.96
C ASP A 80 -13.56 7.56 4.02
N LEU A 81 -13.15 6.45 4.63
CA LEU A 81 -12.05 6.41 5.60
C LEU A 81 -10.72 6.85 4.97
N PHE A 82 -10.36 6.29 3.82
CA PHE A 82 -9.09 6.64 3.14
C PHE A 82 -9.12 8.09 2.62
N ASP A 83 -10.25 8.54 2.08
CA ASP A 83 -10.40 9.90 1.59
C ASP A 83 -10.36 10.92 2.74
N SER A 84 -10.99 10.62 3.87
CA SER A 84 -10.94 11.47 5.06
C SER A 84 -9.54 11.52 5.67
N LEU A 85 -8.82 10.39 5.71
CA LEU A 85 -7.43 10.36 6.16
C LEU A 85 -6.51 11.18 5.25
N TYR A 86 -6.69 11.11 3.92
CA TYR A 86 -5.94 11.93 2.98
C TYR A 86 -6.15 13.43 3.25
N LEU A 87 -7.40 13.86 3.45
CA LEU A 87 -7.71 15.23 3.77
C LEU A 87 -7.13 15.66 5.11
N GLU A 88 -7.22 14.81 6.13
CA GLU A 88 -6.64 15.08 7.44
C GLU A 88 -5.11 15.23 7.40
N VAL A 89 -4.42 14.37 6.63
CA VAL A 89 -2.97 14.50 6.38
C VAL A 89 -2.67 15.80 5.66
N SER A 90 -3.45 16.14 4.63
CA SER A 90 -3.31 17.38 3.85
C SER A 90 -3.45 18.62 4.73
N ASP A 91 -4.41 18.61 5.66
CA ASP A 91 -4.64 19.70 6.62
C ASP A 91 -3.48 19.86 7.61
N ILE A 92 -2.92 18.74 8.09
CA ILE A 92 -1.79 18.78 9.05
C ILE A 92 -0.53 19.39 8.44
N ILE A 93 -0.25 19.11 7.17
CA ILE A 93 0.96 19.61 6.48
C ILE A 93 0.68 20.87 5.65
N ASP A 94 -0.56 21.36 5.64
CA ASP A 94 -1.04 22.53 4.87
C ASP A 94 -0.72 22.41 3.35
N ILE A 95 -0.93 21.21 2.79
CA ILE A 95 -0.76 20.90 1.36
C ILE A 95 -2.04 20.30 0.81
N HIS A 96 -2.75 21.01 -0.06
CA HIS A 96 -4.06 20.63 -0.56
C HIS A 96 -4.02 20.36 -2.06
N MET A 97 -4.12 19.08 -2.46
CA MET A 97 -4.16 18.66 -3.86
C MET A 97 -5.45 17.87 -4.11
N TYR A 98 -6.50 18.56 -4.52
CA TYR A 98 -7.83 17.95 -4.75
C TYR A 98 -7.90 17.07 -6.00
N SER A 99 -6.92 17.18 -6.90
CA SER A 99 -6.75 16.33 -8.10
C SER A 99 -5.72 15.22 -7.92
N PHE A 100 -5.29 14.95 -6.67
CA PHE A 100 -4.35 13.86 -6.41
C PHE A 100 -5.02 12.51 -6.73
N GLU A 101 -4.29 11.66 -7.44
CA GLU A 101 -4.66 10.27 -7.68
C GLU A 101 -3.44 9.39 -7.46
N GLY A 102 -3.45 8.62 -6.39
CA GLY A 102 -2.39 7.67 -6.03
C GLY A 102 -2.86 6.23 -6.06
N THR A 103 -1.92 5.32 -5.91
CA THR A 103 -2.19 3.90 -5.76
C THR A 103 -1.75 3.44 -4.37
N ILE A 104 -2.54 2.54 -3.77
CA ILE A 104 -2.17 1.82 -2.55
C ILE A 104 -2.16 0.34 -2.86
N ARG A 105 -1.09 -0.37 -2.50
CA ARG A 105 -1.00 -1.83 -2.62
C ARG A 105 -0.77 -2.45 -1.26
N ILE A 106 -1.71 -3.29 -0.83
CA ILE A 106 -1.64 -4.02 0.42
C ILE A 106 -1.25 -5.46 0.10
N MET A 107 0.02 -5.77 0.38
CA MET A 107 0.63 -7.07 0.10
C MET A 107 0.36 -8.05 1.25
N PRO A 108 0.30 -9.37 1.00
CA PRO A 108 0.07 -10.36 2.04
C PRO A 108 1.09 -10.29 3.18
N GLY A 109 2.34 -9.95 2.87
CA GLY A 109 3.41 -9.85 3.86
C GLY A 109 4.63 -9.06 3.41
N ARG A 110 5.70 -9.11 4.23
CA ARG A 110 6.94 -8.38 3.95
C ARG A 110 7.78 -9.03 2.84
N GLU A 111 7.60 -10.30 2.56
CA GLU A 111 8.39 -10.98 1.52
C GLU A 111 8.01 -10.44 0.14
N GLU A 112 6.74 -10.22 -0.13
CA GLU A 112 6.27 -9.62 -1.38
C GLU A 112 6.77 -8.18 -1.54
N LEU A 113 6.83 -7.42 -0.43
CA LEU A 113 7.46 -6.08 -0.44
C LEU A 113 8.94 -6.16 -0.79
N ARG A 114 9.67 -7.15 -0.25
CA ARG A 114 11.09 -7.35 -0.53
C ARG A 114 11.35 -7.72 -1.99
N GLU A 115 10.47 -8.51 -2.60
CA GLU A 115 10.56 -8.83 -4.03
C GLU A 115 10.43 -7.57 -4.89
N ILE A 116 9.46 -6.70 -4.58
CA ILE A 116 9.28 -5.41 -5.28
C ILE A 116 10.53 -4.53 -5.08
N LEU A 117 11.00 -4.38 -3.85
CA LEU A 117 12.17 -3.56 -3.53
C LEU A 117 13.46 -4.11 -4.14
N GLY A 118 13.55 -5.43 -4.33
CA GLY A 118 14.69 -6.09 -4.98
C GLY A 118 14.93 -5.64 -6.43
N ALA A 119 13.88 -5.12 -7.11
CA ALA A 119 14.01 -4.53 -8.43
C ALA A 119 14.71 -3.16 -8.41
N TYR A 120 14.69 -2.46 -7.27
CA TYR A 120 15.21 -1.09 -7.11
C TYR A 120 16.52 -1.03 -6.31
N PHE A 121 16.74 -1.97 -5.36
CA PHE A 121 17.85 -1.93 -4.42
C PHE A 121 18.68 -3.21 -4.44
N LYS A 122 20.01 -3.07 -4.57
CA LYS A 122 20.95 -4.21 -4.43
C LYS A 122 20.91 -4.83 -3.04
N LYS A 123 20.72 -4.00 -2.00
CA LYS A 123 20.52 -4.43 -0.61
C LYS A 123 19.12 -4.00 -0.20
N VAL A 124 18.21 -4.96 -0.18
CA VAL A 124 16.80 -4.71 0.11
C VAL A 124 16.63 -4.38 1.60
N PRO A 125 16.06 -3.20 1.94
CA PRO A 125 15.75 -2.86 3.31
C PRO A 125 14.61 -3.74 3.83
N ASN A 126 14.62 -4.03 5.14
CA ASN A 126 13.52 -4.73 5.80
C ASN A 126 12.53 -3.70 6.32
N VAL A 127 11.58 -3.31 5.47
CA VAL A 127 10.56 -2.30 5.79
C VAL A 127 9.17 -2.92 5.81
N ALA A 128 8.24 -2.29 6.54
CA ALA A 128 6.84 -2.67 6.63
C ALA A 128 5.99 -1.99 5.55
N SER A 129 6.47 -0.86 5.03
CA SER A 129 5.83 -0.02 4.03
C SER A 129 6.86 0.84 3.32
N PHE A 130 6.48 1.41 2.18
CA PHE A 130 7.23 2.47 1.52
C PHE A 130 6.37 3.16 0.46
N TYR A 131 6.65 4.43 0.21
CA TYR A 131 6.12 5.16 -0.94
C TYR A 131 7.12 5.15 -2.10
N SER A 132 6.63 4.84 -3.30
CA SER A 132 7.40 4.92 -4.55
C SER A 132 6.92 6.11 -5.38
N HIS A 133 7.74 7.15 -5.45
CA HIS A 133 7.43 8.33 -6.26
C HIS A 133 7.36 8.02 -7.76
N ALA A 134 8.16 7.06 -8.25
CA ALA A 134 8.24 6.73 -9.67
C ALA A 134 6.91 6.25 -10.27
N ASN A 135 6.07 5.59 -9.50
CA ASN A 135 4.76 5.08 -9.92
C ASN A 135 3.60 5.57 -9.06
N ASN A 136 3.85 6.57 -8.20
CA ASN A 136 2.88 7.16 -7.26
C ASN A 136 2.12 6.08 -6.47
N THR A 137 2.87 5.13 -5.90
CA THR A 137 2.29 3.97 -5.22
C THR A 137 2.84 3.83 -3.80
N ILE A 138 1.94 3.66 -2.85
CA ILE A 138 2.25 3.28 -1.47
C ILE A 138 2.09 1.76 -1.35
N TYR A 139 3.10 1.10 -0.82
CA TYR A 139 3.11 -0.34 -0.59
C TYR A 139 3.08 -0.62 0.91
N PHE A 140 2.23 -1.57 1.32
CA PHE A 140 2.12 -2.02 2.71
C PHE A 140 2.21 -3.54 2.81
N SER A 141 2.81 -4.01 3.89
CA SER A 141 2.62 -5.38 4.38
C SER A 141 1.34 -5.41 5.22
N TRP A 142 0.39 -6.29 4.90
CA TRP A 142 -0.87 -6.43 5.63
C TRP A 142 -0.71 -6.59 7.14
N PRO A 143 0.21 -7.46 7.65
CA PRO A 143 0.41 -7.60 9.09
C PRO A 143 0.88 -6.32 9.80
N ASP A 144 1.59 -5.44 9.09
CA ASP A 144 2.21 -4.24 9.64
C ASP A 144 1.37 -2.97 9.43
N LEU A 145 0.29 -3.06 8.66
CA LEU A 145 -0.55 -1.91 8.35
C LEU A 145 -1.30 -1.44 9.59
N THR A 146 -0.99 -0.22 10.01
CA THR A 146 -1.64 0.50 11.11
C THR A 146 -1.99 1.91 10.67
N LEU A 147 -2.84 2.60 11.44
CA LEU A 147 -3.18 4.00 11.17
C LEU A 147 -1.92 4.88 11.05
N GLY A 148 -0.98 4.75 11.99
CA GLY A 148 0.25 5.54 11.99
C GLY A 148 1.08 5.32 10.72
N VAL A 149 1.32 4.06 10.35
CA VAL A 149 2.08 3.69 9.15
C VAL A 149 1.39 4.20 7.87
N LEU A 150 0.05 4.07 7.79
CA LEU A 150 -0.71 4.55 6.63
C LEU A 150 -0.55 6.04 6.40
N VAL A 151 -0.77 6.85 7.44
CA VAL A 151 -0.71 8.32 7.32
C VAL A 151 0.71 8.84 7.14
N HIS A 152 1.70 8.13 7.65
CA HIS A 152 3.12 8.41 7.41
C HIS A 152 3.45 8.30 5.91
N GLU A 153 3.07 7.20 5.26
CA GLU A 153 3.29 7.01 3.83
C GLU A 153 2.41 7.93 2.97
N MET A 154 1.19 8.25 3.40
CA MET A 154 0.36 9.27 2.74
C MET A 154 1.04 10.64 2.76
N ALA A 155 1.71 11.01 3.85
CA ALA A 155 2.46 12.26 3.91
C ALA A 155 3.61 12.28 2.91
N HIS A 156 4.37 11.18 2.77
CA HIS A 156 5.40 11.06 1.73
C HIS A 156 4.82 11.22 0.33
N ALA A 157 3.67 10.59 0.05
CA ALA A 157 2.99 10.70 -1.25
C ALA A 157 2.59 12.15 -1.56
N ILE A 158 1.95 12.85 -0.60
CA ILE A 158 1.53 14.24 -0.76
C ILE A 158 2.73 15.16 -0.96
N ILE A 159 3.74 15.09 -0.09
CA ILE A 159 4.93 15.93 -0.14
C ILE A 159 5.67 15.73 -1.46
N SER A 160 5.92 14.46 -1.84
CA SER A 160 6.68 14.16 -3.05
C SER A 160 5.95 14.53 -4.34
N HIS A 161 4.62 14.54 -4.32
CA HIS A 161 3.81 14.86 -5.49
C HIS A 161 3.58 16.37 -5.64
N TYR A 162 3.52 17.10 -4.53
CA TYR A 162 3.29 18.54 -4.53
C TYR A 162 4.51 19.34 -5.01
N PHE A 163 5.71 18.98 -4.54
CA PHE A 163 6.92 19.72 -4.87
C PHE A 163 7.53 19.25 -6.19
N VAL A 164 7.78 20.16 -7.12
CA VAL A 164 8.52 19.87 -8.36
C VAL A 164 9.91 19.29 -8.06
N VAL A 165 10.56 19.78 -7.00
CA VAL A 165 11.77 19.21 -6.40
C VAL A 165 11.44 18.85 -4.96
N PRO A 166 11.21 17.57 -4.66
CA PRO A 166 10.87 17.14 -3.31
C PRO A 166 11.94 17.55 -2.29
N PRO A 167 11.56 17.90 -1.06
CA PRO A 167 12.51 18.12 0.03
C PRO A 167 13.43 16.93 0.26
N SER A 168 14.56 17.14 0.94
CA SER A 168 15.45 16.03 1.29
C SER A 168 14.71 14.96 2.10
N THR A 169 15.14 13.71 1.99
CA THR A 169 14.55 12.58 2.74
C THR A 169 14.41 12.87 4.23
N LYS A 170 15.45 13.51 4.83
CA LYS A 170 15.40 13.87 6.25
C LYS A 170 14.24 14.82 6.59
N VAL A 171 13.94 15.79 5.73
CA VAL A 171 12.81 16.72 5.93
C VAL A 171 11.50 16.00 5.74
N GLN A 172 11.39 15.14 4.74
CA GLN A 172 10.19 14.33 4.51
C GLN A 172 9.90 13.43 5.71
N GLU A 173 10.90 12.75 6.29
CA GLU A 173 10.75 11.91 7.48
C GLU A 173 10.27 12.71 8.70
N ILE A 174 10.76 13.93 8.89
CA ILE A 174 10.30 14.80 9.98
C ILE A 174 8.83 15.17 9.80
N LEU A 175 8.42 15.54 8.59
CA LEU A 175 7.04 15.92 8.29
C LEU A 175 6.11 14.70 8.40
N ALA A 176 6.48 13.56 7.84
CA ALA A 176 5.70 12.33 7.93
C ALA A 176 5.57 11.84 9.38
N GLY A 177 6.65 11.91 10.16
CA GLY A 177 6.62 11.60 11.59
C GLY A 177 5.74 12.56 12.40
N TYR A 178 5.70 13.84 12.04
CA TYR A 178 4.81 14.82 12.66
C TYR A 178 3.33 14.52 12.35
N VAL A 179 3.01 14.15 11.11
CA VAL A 179 1.66 13.70 10.71
C VAL A 179 1.24 12.47 11.50
N GLU A 180 2.10 11.45 11.52
CA GLU A 180 1.86 10.22 12.29
C GLU A 180 1.58 10.52 13.76
N TYR A 181 2.43 11.32 14.41
CA TYR A 181 2.25 11.75 15.79
C TYR A 181 0.90 12.44 16.01
N SER A 182 0.56 13.40 15.12
CA SER A 182 -0.63 14.24 15.24
C SER A 182 -1.91 13.40 15.12
N ILE A 183 -1.97 12.50 14.14
CA ILE A 183 -3.14 11.64 13.93
C ILE A 183 -3.27 10.59 15.04
N ARG A 184 -2.17 9.96 15.45
CA ARG A 184 -2.20 9.00 16.57
C ARG A 184 -2.70 9.66 17.85
N LYS A 185 -2.28 10.90 18.11
CA LYS A 185 -2.75 11.68 19.27
C LYS A 185 -4.24 11.99 19.17
N LYS A 186 -4.75 12.40 17.99
CA LYS A 186 -6.18 12.63 17.75
C LYS A 186 -7.01 11.36 17.93
N ALA A 187 -6.51 10.22 17.48
CA ALA A 187 -7.14 8.91 17.62
C ALA A 187 -7.05 8.31 19.05
N GLY A 188 -6.42 9.00 20.01
CA GLY A 188 -6.24 8.48 21.36
C GLY A 188 -5.27 7.28 21.47
N LEU A 189 -4.48 7.03 20.42
CA LEU A 189 -3.51 5.96 20.39
C LEU A 189 -2.22 6.36 21.13
N GLN A 190 -1.56 5.36 21.76
CA GLN A 190 -0.28 5.62 22.42
C GLN A 190 0.75 6.15 21.43
N VAL A 191 1.36 7.28 21.78
CA VAL A 191 2.45 7.85 21.01
C VAL A 191 3.74 7.33 21.59
N VAL A 192 4.49 6.56 20.82
CA VAL A 192 5.82 6.10 21.20
C VAL A 192 6.72 7.34 21.27
N LYS A 193 7.37 7.53 22.42
CA LYS A 193 8.34 8.62 22.64
C LYS A 193 9.67 8.27 22.01
#